data_a77c699de43ffabd618cd21cd9c65399
#
_entry.id   a77c699de43ffabd618cd21cd9c65399
#
_cell.length_a   1.000
_cell.length_b   1.000
_cell.length_c   1.000
_cell.angle_alpha   90.00
_cell.angle_beta   90.00
_cell.angle_gamma   90.00
#
_symmetry.space_group_name_H-M   'P 1'
#
loop_
_entity.id
_entity.type
_entity.pdbx_description
1 polymer ?
#
loop_
_entity_poly.entity_id
_entity_poly.type
_entity_poly.pdbx_seq_one_letter_code
_entity_poly.pdbx_strand_id
1 'polypeptide(L)'
;MTSTGRLTGRIAVITGASRGIGAAVAKRFAAEGAQVIALARTVGGLEELDDAIRAGGGRATLVPLDLRDFDKIDQLGATLHERFGRLDVLVGNAGVLGSLSPMGHFKPKIWAEVIETNLTANWRLIRSLDPLLRLSEAGRAIFTTCAAARDATPYWGAYAASKAALEAMVKIYAGELGQTRVRANLVDPGIVATKLRTQGFPGEDQARLAVPGDVTEPFVALAAADCRENGEVVGVC
;
A
#
# COMPACT_ATOMS: atom_id res chain seq x y z
N MET A 1 27.36 4.90 16.76
CA MET A 1 26.30 5.86 16.56
C MET A 1 25.25 5.16 15.70
N THR A 2 24.15 4.71 16.27
CA THR A 2 23.04 4.14 15.51
C THR A 2 22.46 5.26 14.64
N SER A 3 22.61 5.15 13.32
CA SER A 3 21.91 6.02 12.38
C SER A 3 20.43 5.98 12.73
N THR A 4 19.88 7.08 13.19
CA THR A 4 18.44 7.18 13.39
C THR A 4 17.80 7.20 12.00
N GLY A 5 17.08 6.12 11.64
CA GLY A 5 16.40 6.02 10.36
C GLY A 5 15.31 7.12 10.22
N ARG A 6 14.95 7.44 9.00
CA ARG A 6 13.97 8.51 8.66
C ARG A 6 12.57 8.27 9.23
N LEU A 7 12.24 7.03 9.60
CA LEU A 7 10.94 6.63 10.12
C LEU A 7 11.00 6.22 11.61
N THR A 8 12.07 6.59 12.32
CA THR A 8 12.25 6.25 13.74
C THR A 8 11.04 6.67 14.58
N GLY A 9 10.46 5.69 15.30
CA GLY A 9 9.31 5.90 16.19
C GLY A 9 7.96 6.09 15.47
N ARG A 10 7.91 5.99 14.14
CA ARG A 10 6.66 6.04 13.39
C ARG A 10 5.96 4.67 13.39
N ILE A 11 4.64 4.68 13.49
CA ILE A 11 3.78 3.50 13.42
C ILE A 11 3.18 3.43 12.02
N ALA A 12 3.47 2.35 11.29
CA ALA A 12 3.12 2.20 9.88
C ALA A 12 2.27 0.95 9.62
N VAL A 13 1.06 1.12 9.09
CA VAL A 13 0.22 0.05 8.54
C VAL A 13 0.57 -0.15 7.07
N ILE A 14 0.85 -1.39 6.67
CA ILE A 14 1.16 -1.74 5.27
C ILE A 14 0.28 -2.91 4.84
N THR A 15 -0.52 -2.71 3.79
CA THR A 15 -1.38 -3.74 3.22
C THR A 15 -0.68 -4.52 2.10
N GLY A 16 -1.04 -5.80 1.94
CA GLY A 16 -0.37 -6.67 0.96
C GLY A 16 1.09 -6.96 1.34
N ALA A 17 1.40 -6.96 2.63
CA ALA A 17 2.77 -7.03 3.16
C ALA A 17 3.41 -8.43 3.06
N SER A 18 2.67 -9.49 2.68
CA SER A 18 3.21 -10.86 2.65
C SER A 18 4.17 -11.16 1.49
N ARG A 19 4.27 -10.28 0.48
CA ARG A 19 5.15 -10.48 -0.69
C ARG A 19 5.30 -9.21 -1.53
N GLY A 20 6.19 -9.27 -2.53
CA GLY A 20 6.39 -8.23 -3.54
C GLY A 20 6.72 -6.88 -2.93
N ILE A 21 6.15 -5.81 -3.51
CA ILE A 21 6.42 -4.44 -3.10
C ILE A 21 6.03 -4.20 -1.64
N GLY A 22 4.87 -4.71 -1.19
CA GLY A 22 4.44 -4.52 0.21
C GLY A 22 5.40 -5.12 1.23
N ALA A 23 5.95 -6.32 0.95
CA ALA A 23 6.96 -6.93 1.81
C ALA A 23 8.29 -6.16 1.80
N ALA A 24 8.70 -5.65 0.62
CA ALA A 24 9.91 -4.85 0.50
C ALA A 24 9.78 -3.51 1.24
N VAL A 25 8.64 -2.82 1.10
CA VAL A 25 8.33 -1.57 1.83
C VAL A 25 8.31 -1.83 3.34
N ALA A 26 7.69 -2.94 3.80
CA ALA A 26 7.64 -3.28 5.21
C ALA A 26 9.04 -3.51 5.80
N LYS A 27 9.90 -4.25 5.11
CA LYS A 27 11.30 -4.46 5.51
C LYS A 27 12.08 -3.16 5.52
N ARG A 28 11.92 -2.32 4.48
CA ARG A 28 12.59 -1.02 4.40
C ARG A 28 12.12 -0.08 5.52
N PHE A 29 10.83 -0.01 5.80
CA PHE A 29 10.29 0.82 6.87
C PHE A 29 10.81 0.39 8.25
N ALA A 30 10.88 -0.92 8.51
CA ALA A 30 11.46 -1.45 9.73
C ALA A 30 12.96 -1.10 9.86
N ALA A 31 13.73 -1.18 8.77
CA ALA A 31 15.13 -0.77 8.74
C ALA A 31 15.31 0.74 8.96
N GLU A 32 14.34 1.57 8.55
CA GLU A 32 14.29 3.01 8.84
C GLU A 32 13.75 3.34 10.25
N GLY A 33 13.53 2.33 11.09
CA GLY A 33 13.15 2.49 12.50
C GLY A 33 11.64 2.59 12.76
N ALA A 34 10.78 2.29 11.78
CA ALA A 34 9.34 2.26 11.98
C ALA A 34 8.89 0.99 12.71
N GLN A 35 7.83 1.11 13.51
CA GLN A 35 7.05 -0.02 13.98
C GLN A 35 6.05 -0.42 12.89
N VAL A 36 6.27 -1.56 12.26
CA VAL A 36 5.45 -2.04 11.14
C VAL A 36 4.25 -2.84 11.64
N ILE A 37 3.07 -2.55 11.11
CA ILE A 37 1.85 -3.35 11.22
C ILE A 37 1.55 -3.91 9.83
N ALA A 38 1.85 -5.20 9.66
CA ALA A 38 1.80 -5.89 8.37
C ALA A 38 0.45 -6.60 8.17
N LEU A 39 -0.33 -6.15 7.18
CA LEU A 39 -1.62 -6.72 6.84
C LEU A 39 -1.52 -7.56 5.57
N ALA A 40 -1.94 -8.82 5.62
CA ALA A 40 -2.11 -9.68 4.45
C ALA A 40 -3.00 -10.89 4.79
N ARG A 41 -3.47 -11.59 3.77
CA ARG A 41 -4.29 -12.81 3.94
C ARG A 41 -3.47 -14.05 4.33
N THR A 42 -2.23 -14.10 3.85
CA THR A 42 -1.37 -15.30 3.95
C THR A 42 -0.53 -15.23 5.21
N VAL A 43 -0.84 -16.08 6.20
CA VAL A 43 -0.14 -16.13 7.49
C VAL A 43 1.34 -16.46 7.29
N GLY A 44 1.69 -17.54 6.58
CA GLY A 44 3.09 -17.93 6.35
C GLY A 44 3.94 -16.83 5.69
N GLY A 45 3.37 -16.07 4.73
CA GLY A 45 4.10 -14.94 4.14
C GLY A 45 4.26 -13.74 5.08
N LEU A 46 3.40 -13.60 6.10
CA LEU A 46 3.59 -12.61 7.18
C LEU A 46 4.67 -13.09 8.17
N GLU A 47 4.71 -14.38 8.48
CA GLU A 47 5.74 -14.99 9.36
C GLU A 47 7.13 -14.86 8.73
N GLU A 48 7.28 -15.19 7.43
CA GLU A 48 8.52 -14.98 6.68
C GLU A 48 8.97 -13.51 6.68
N LEU A 49 8.01 -12.58 6.58
CA LEU A 49 8.29 -11.15 6.67
C LEU A 49 8.79 -10.76 8.06
N ASP A 50 8.15 -11.25 9.12
CA ASP A 50 8.52 -10.96 10.51
C ASP A 50 9.93 -11.48 10.82
N ASP A 51 10.24 -12.71 10.40
CA ASP A 51 11.58 -13.30 10.54
C ASP A 51 12.65 -12.43 9.85
N ALA A 52 12.37 -11.97 8.63
CA ALA A 52 13.28 -11.10 7.89
C ALA A 52 13.45 -9.72 8.57
N ILE A 53 12.38 -9.15 9.13
CA ILE A 53 12.43 -7.87 9.87
C ILE A 53 13.20 -8.05 11.18
N ARG A 54 12.98 -9.14 11.91
CA ARG A 54 13.72 -9.46 13.17
C ARG A 54 15.18 -9.68 12.93
N ALA A 55 15.55 -10.38 11.85
CA ALA A 55 16.95 -10.56 11.46
C ALA A 55 17.66 -9.23 11.21
N GLY A 56 16.94 -8.19 10.75
CA GLY A 56 17.42 -6.81 10.63
C GLY A 56 17.35 -5.98 11.92
N GLY A 57 16.93 -6.56 13.06
CA GLY A 57 16.80 -5.86 14.35
C GLY A 57 15.49 -5.06 14.52
N GLY A 58 14.57 -5.14 13.57
CA GLY A 58 13.26 -4.49 13.61
C GLY A 58 12.20 -5.35 14.31
N ARG A 59 10.96 -4.84 14.27
CA ARG A 59 9.77 -5.55 14.80
C ARG A 59 8.56 -5.30 13.91
N ALA A 60 7.72 -6.35 13.73
CA ALA A 60 6.43 -6.23 13.07
C ALA A 60 5.30 -6.78 13.95
N THR A 61 4.10 -6.21 13.76
CA THR A 61 2.85 -6.76 14.25
C THR A 61 2.13 -7.36 13.04
N LEU A 62 1.87 -8.66 13.09
CA LEU A 62 1.21 -9.37 12.00
C LEU A 62 -0.30 -9.32 12.18
N VAL A 63 -1.02 -8.94 11.15
CA VAL A 63 -2.49 -8.87 11.13
C VAL A 63 -3.01 -9.66 9.93
N PRO A 64 -3.34 -10.95 10.10
CA PRO A 64 -4.00 -11.74 9.07
C PRO A 64 -5.38 -11.18 8.77
N LEU A 65 -5.55 -10.55 7.59
CA LEU A 65 -6.80 -9.89 7.19
C LEU A 65 -7.02 -10.00 5.67
N ASP A 66 -8.20 -10.48 5.28
CA ASP A 66 -8.69 -10.29 3.91
C ASP A 66 -9.30 -8.87 3.80
N LEU A 67 -8.80 -8.06 2.89
CA LEU A 67 -9.29 -6.69 2.69
C LEU A 67 -10.71 -6.64 2.09
N ARG A 68 -11.32 -7.79 1.78
CA ARG A 68 -12.74 -7.89 1.43
C ARG A 68 -13.62 -8.21 2.64
N ASP A 69 -13.02 -8.50 3.79
CA ASP A 69 -13.73 -8.55 5.06
C ASP A 69 -13.87 -7.12 5.59
N PHE A 70 -14.88 -6.43 5.06
CA PHE A 70 -15.06 -5.00 5.29
C PHE A 70 -15.37 -4.66 6.75
N ASP A 71 -16.05 -5.55 7.46
CA ASP A 71 -16.36 -5.34 8.88
C ASP A 71 -15.09 -5.34 9.73
N LYS A 72 -14.13 -6.20 9.41
CA LYS A 72 -12.82 -6.19 10.07
C LYS A 72 -11.99 -4.96 9.74
N ILE A 73 -12.08 -4.42 8.50
CA ILE A 73 -11.41 -3.15 8.19
C ILE A 73 -12.02 -2.01 9.00
N ASP A 74 -13.35 -1.96 9.13
CA ASP A 74 -14.05 -0.91 9.87
C ASP A 74 -13.69 -0.96 11.38
N GLN A 75 -13.44 -2.15 11.93
CA GLN A 75 -13.00 -2.35 13.33
C GLN A 75 -11.50 -2.09 13.54
N LEU A 76 -10.71 -2.10 12.47
CA LEU A 76 -9.24 -1.99 12.56
C LEU A 76 -8.79 -0.71 13.27
N GLY A 77 -9.45 0.42 12.96
CA GLY A 77 -9.13 1.71 13.56
C GLY A 77 -9.24 1.69 15.08
N ALA A 78 -10.35 1.18 15.62
CA ALA A 78 -10.54 1.07 17.08
C ALA A 78 -9.47 0.18 17.73
N THR A 79 -9.20 -1.00 17.13
CA THR A 79 -8.17 -1.93 17.64
C THR A 79 -6.78 -1.30 17.64
N LEU A 80 -6.42 -0.57 16.58
CA LEU A 80 -5.13 0.11 16.53
C LEU A 80 -5.05 1.30 17.49
N HIS A 81 -6.16 2.02 17.69
CA HIS A 81 -6.22 3.10 18.68
C HIS A 81 -5.96 2.60 20.09
N GLU A 82 -6.63 1.53 20.50
CA GLU A 82 -6.44 0.92 21.82
C GLU A 82 -4.99 0.49 22.05
N ARG A 83 -4.32 -0.04 21.03
CA ARG A 83 -2.97 -0.60 21.15
C ARG A 83 -1.86 0.44 20.99
N PHE A 84 -2.04 1.41 20.12
CA PHE A 84 -0.96 2.32 19.69
C PHE A 84 -1.28 3.80 19.91
N GLY A 85 -2.54 4.17 20.14
CA GLY A 85 -3.00 5.54 20.36
C GLY A 85 -3.06 6.40 19.09
N ARG A 86 -2.26 6.14 18.08
CA ARG A 86 -2.18 6.88 16.81
C ARG A 86 -1.69 5.99 15.67
N LEU A 87 -1.77 6.51 14.46
CA LEU A 87 -1.12 5.95 13.28
C LEU A 87 -0.34 7.05 12.57
N ASP A 88 0.91 6.81 12.21
CA ASP A 88 1.73 7.78 11.52
C ASP A 88 1.73 7.57 9.99
N VAL A 89 1.67 6.31 9.53
CA VAL A 89 1.71 5.99 8.10
C VAL A 89 0.71 4.89 7.74
N LEU A 90 -0.08 5.12 6.69
CA LEU A 90 -0.87 4.10 5.99
C LEU A 90 -0.27 3.86 4.61
N VAL A 91 0.07 2.61 4.27
CA VAL A 91 0.44 2.19 2.92
C VAL A 91 -0.62 1.25 2.36
N GLY A 92 -1.46 1.77 1.46
CA GLY A 92 -2.46 1.03 0.69
C GLY A 92 -1.82 0.39 -0.55
N ASN A 93 -1.10 -0.73 -0.37
CA ASN A 93 -0.37 -1.38 -1.45
C ASN A 93 -1.06 -2.64 -1.99
N ALA A 94 -1.89 -3.30 -1.21
CA ALA A 94 -2.59 -4.51 -1.65
C ALA A 94 -3.36 -4.28 -2.95
N GLY A 95 -3.28 -5.25 -3.85
CA GLY A 95 -4.02 -5.22 -5.10
C GLY A 95 -4.02 -6.58 -5.81
N VAL A 96 -5.02 -6.77 -6.66
CA VAL A 96 -5.17 -7.94 -7.53
C VAL A 96 -5.38 -7.49 -8.97
N LEU A 97 -4.79 -8.22 -9.91
CA LEU A 97 -4.95 -7.95 -11.35
C LEU A 97 -6.34 -8.37 -11.87
N GLY A 98 -6.89 -9.43 -11.30
CA GLY A 98 -8.04 -10.10 -11.86
C GLY A 98 -7.65 -10.92 -13.10
N SER A 99 -8.33 -10.69 -14.21
CA SER A 99 -8.01 -11.28 -15.51
C SER A 99 -7.82 -10.19 -16.56
N LEU A 100 -6.97 -10.43 -17.55
CA LEU A 100 -6.92 -9.63 -18.77
C LEU A 100 -8.01 -10.15 -19.72
N SER A 101 -8.95 -9.29 -20.12
CA SER A 101 -10.13 -9.67 -20.88
C SER A 101 -10.70 -8.48 -21.66
N PRO A 102 -11.36 -8.70 -22.82
CA PRO A 102 -12.18 -7.67 -23.43
C PRO A 102 -13.23 -7.16 -22.44
N MET A 103 -13.52 -5.86 -22.45
CA MET A 103 -14.38 -5.21 -21.45
C MET A 103 -15.73 -5.92 -21.28
N GLY A 104 -16.40 -6.29 -22.36
CA GLY A 104 -17.70 -6.97 -22.32
C GLY A 104 -17.66 -8.44 -21.85
N HIS A 105 -16.48 -9.02 -21.66
CA HIS A 105 -16.32 -10.43 -21.29
C HIS A 105 -15.87 -10.65 -19.85
N PHE A 106 -15.72 -9.59 -19.07
CA PHE A 106 -15.40 -9.73 -17.64
C PHE A 106 -16.50 -10.50 -16.91
N LYS A 107 -16.10 -11.55 -16.18
CA LYS A 107 -17.03 -12.22 -15.26
C LYS A 107 -17.34 -11.28 -14.10
N PRO A 108 -18.64 -11.09 -13.74
CA PRO A 108 -19.03 -10.18 -12.65
C PRO A 108 -18.26 -10.40 -11.35
N LYS A 109 -18.00 -11.66 -10.99
CA LYS A 109 -17.24 -12.03 -9.78
C LYS A 109 -15.80 -11.50 -9.83
N ILE A 110 -15.11 -11.58 -10.98
CA ILE A 110 -13.75 -11.09 -11.13
C ILE A 110 -13.72 -9.55 -11.09
N TRP A 111 -14.67 -8.91 -11.76
CA TRP A 111 -14.85 -7.47 -11.69
C TRP A 111 -15.03 -7.00 -10.23
N ALA A 112 -15.98 -7.61 -9.52
CA ALA A 112 -16.25 -7.28 -8.12
C ALA A 112 -14.99 -7.46 -7.25
N GLU A 113 -14.28 -8.59 -7.36
CA GLU A 113 -13.05 -8.84 -6.59
C GLU A 113 -11.99 -7.76 -6.80
N VAL A 114 -11.80 -7.31 -8.05
CA VAL A 114 -10.82 -6.27 -8.36
C VAL A 114 -11.24 -4.93 -7.75
N ILE A 115 -12.49 -4.53 -7.93
CA ILE A 115 -13.00 -3.25 -7.39
C ILE A 115 -13.02 -3.29 -5.86
N GLU A 116 -13.46 -4.36 -5.24
CA GLU A 116 -13.49 -4.53 -3.79
C GLU A 116 -12.08 -4.43 -3.18
N THR A 117 -11.09 -5.13 -3.78
CA THR A 117 -9.74 -5.17 -3.24
C THR A 117 -8.96 -3.89 -3.51
N ASN A 118 -9.00 -3.38 -4.77
CA ASN A 118 -8.12 -2.30 -5.19
C ASN A 118 -8.67 -0.91 -4.84
N LEU A 119 -9.99 -0.76 -4.75
CA LEU A 119 -10.65 0.53 -4.53
C LEU A 119 -11.43 0.56 -3.21
N THR A 120 -12.47 -0.27 -3.06
CA THR A 120 -13.38 -0.20 -1.90
C THR A 120 -12.64 -0.43 -0.58
N ALA A 121 -11.73 -1.40 -0.54
CA ALA A 121 -10.92 -1.65 0.65
C ALA A 121 -10.05 -0.44 1.02
N ASN A 122 -9.44 0.25 0.05
CA ASN A 122 -8.65 1.46 0.32
C ASN A 122 -9.51 2.61 0.83
N TRP A 123 -10.72 2.79 0.29
CA TRP A 123 -11.68 3.74 0.85
C TRP A 123 -12.04 3.42 2.31
N ARG A 124 -12.31 2.14 2.62
CA ARG A 124 -12.61 1.72 4.00
C ARG A 124 -11.40 1.89 4.93
N LEU A 125 -10.19 1.64 4.45
CA LEU A 125 -8.98 1.90 5.21
C LEU A 125 -8.82 3.39 5.52
N ILE A 126 -9.08 4.29 4.55
CA ILE A 126 -9.10 5.74 4.80
C ILE A 126 -10.13 6.04 5.89
N ARG A 127 -11.38 5.59 5.72
CA ARG A 127 -12.47 5.84 6.68
C ARG A 127 -12.13 5.36 8.10
N SER A 128 -11.54 4.18 8.23
CA SER A 128 -11.21 3.56 9.53
C SER A 128 -9.97 4.20 10.19
N LEU A 129 -8.97 4.62 9.38
CA LEU A 129 -7.66 5.01 9.88
C LEU A 129 -7.38 6.53 9.82
N ASP A 130 -8.17 7.33 9.09
CA ASP A 130 -8.00 8.79 9.06
C ASP A 130 -8.05 9.43 10.46
N PRO A 131 -8.96 9.03 11.38
CA PRO A 131 -8.94 9.56 12.74
C PRO A 131 -7.61 9.35 13.46
N LEU A 132 -6.94 8.20 13.24
CA LEU A 132 -5.64 7.89 13.85
C LEU A 132 -4.49 8.66 13.18
N LEU A 133 -4.56 8.84 11.85
CA LEU A 133 -3.59 9.65 11.10
C LEU A 133 -3.62 11.11 11.56
N ARG A 134 -4.80 11.63 11.91
CA ARG A 134 -4.97 13.00 12.44
C ARG A 134 -4.41 13.18 13.85
N LEU A 135 -4.27 12.09 14.63
CA LEU A 135 -3.60 12.11 15.94
C LEU A 135 -2.06 12.13 15.82
N SER A 136 -1.52 11.86 14.64
CA SER A 136 -0.09 11.99 14.37
C SER A 136 0.32 13.45 14.16
N GLU A 137 1.52 13.81 14.60
CA GLU A 137 2.12 15.11 14.29
C GLU A 137 2.44 15.28 12.78
N ALA A 138 2.51 14.14 12.04
CA ALA A 138 2.78 14.11 10.61
C ALA A 138 2.17 12.85 9.95
N GLY A 139 0.84 12.76 9.87
CA GLY A 139 0.15 11.62 9.24
C GLY A 139 0.45 11.51 7.74
N ARG A 140 0.66 10.31 7.24
CA ARG A 140 0.95 10.03 5.82
C ARG A 140 0.10 8.87 5.31
N ALA A 141 -0.62 9.08 4.22
CA ALA A 141 -1.36 8.04 3.52
C ALA A 141 -0.78 7.87 2.10
N ILE A 142 -0.29 6.69 1.79
CA ILE A 142 0.43 6.40 0.55
C ILE A 142 -0.25 5.23 -0.14
N PHE A 143 -0.63 5.39 -1.41
CA PHE A 143 -1.32 4.35 -2.15
C PHE A 143 -0.55 3.95 -3.41
N THR A 144 -0.48 2.66 -3.69
CA THR A 144 0.21 2.16 -4.89
C THR A 144 -0.72 2.22 -6.09
N THR A 145 -0.31 2.97 -7.11
CA THR A 145 -0.96 3.05 -8.43
C THR A 145 -0.08 2.40 -9.52
N CYS A 146 -0.35 2.67 -10.77
CA CYS A 146 0.45 2.24 -11.92
C CYS A 146 0.05 3.02 -13.18
N ALA A 147 0.88 3.00 -14.22
CA ALA A 147 0.64 3.64 -15.52
C ALA A 147 -0.69 3.22 -16.17
N ALA A 148 -1.15 1.96 -15.97
CA ALA A 148 -2.42 1.49 -16.51
C ALA A 148 -3.66 2.29 -16.03
N ALA A 149 -3.54 3.04 -14.93
CA ALA A 149 -4.58 3.98 -14.49
C ALA A 149 -4.83 5.11 -15.50
N ARG A 150 -3.81 5.47 -16.28
CA ARG A 150 -3.80 6.61 -17.20
C ARG A 150 -3.79 6.19 -18.68
N ASP A 151 -3.18 5.04 -19.00
CA ASP A 151 -2.91 4.62 -20.37
C ASP A 151 -4.12 3.98 -21.07
N ALA A 152 -5.18 3.65 -20.33
CA ALA A 152 -6.39 3.00 -20.84
C ALA A 152 -6.10 1.77 -21.74
N THR A 153 -5.11 0.96 -21.34
CA THR A 153 -4.61 -0.17 -22.14
C THR A 153 -5.72 -1.21 -22.38
N PRO A 154 -5.97 -1.64 -23.65
CA PRO A 154 -6.95 -2.67 -23.95
C PRO A 154 -6.73 -3.95 -23.13
N TYR A 155 -7.81 -4.62 -22.77
CA TYR A 155 -7.88 -5.83 -21.94
C TYR A 155 -7.58 -5.67 -20.44
N TRP A 156 -7.15 -4.49 -19.97
CA TRP A 156 -6.83 -4.21 -18.56
C TRP A 156 -8.03 -3.66 -17.76
N GLY A 157 -9.24 -3.71 -18.33
CA GLY A 157 -10.41 -2.95 -17.91
C GLY A 157 -10.66 -2.86 -16.41
N ALA A 158 -10.84 -3.98 -15.71
CA ALA A 158 -11.15 -3.95 -14.28
C ALA A 158 -10.00 -3.35 -13.46
N TYR A 159 -8.77 -3.78 -13.74
CA TYR A 159 -7.59 -3.30 -13.03
C TYR A 159 -7.34 -1.81 -13.28
N ALA A 160 -7.28 -1.40 -14.55
CA ALA A 160 -7.06 -0.01 -14.93
C ALA A 160 -8.15 0.91 -14.36
N ALA A 161 -9.43 0.53 -14.47
CA ALA A 161 -10.54 1.28 -13.90
C ALA A 161 -10.42 1.44 -12.38
N SER A 162 -10.05 0.35 -11.66
CA SER A 162 -9.85 0.41 -10.21
C SER A 162 -8.70 1.33 -9.80
N LYS A 163 -7.59 1.35 -10.56
CA LYS A 163 -6.44 2.22 -10.27
C LYS A 163 -6.71 3.67 -10.65
N ALA A 164 -7.41 3.95 -11.75
CA ALA A 164 -7.86 5.31 -12.10
C ALA A 164 -8.80 5.89 -11.03
N ALA A 165 -9.77 5.09 -10.58
CA ALA A 165 -10.67 5.49 -9.50
C ALA A 165 -9.92 5.69 -8.17
N LEU A 166 -8.91 4.87 -7.86
CA LEU A 166 -8.05 5.04 -6.70
C LEU A 166 -7.27 6.37 -6.78
N GLU A 167 -6.68 6.72 -7.93
CA GLU A 167 -5.99 8.00 -8.09
C GLU A 167 -6.92 9.18 -7.84
N ALA A 168 -8.11 9.16 -8.42
CA ALA A 168 -9.11 10.21 -8.20
C ALA A 168 -9.51 10.31 -6.72
N MET A 169 -9.79 9.18 -6.07
CA MET A 169 -10.16 9.12 -4.65
C MET A 169 -9.05 9.68 -3.74
N VAL A 170 -7.80 9.32 -3.98
CA VAL A 170 -6.68 9.80 -3.16
C VAL A 170 -6.44 11.30 -3.36
N LYS A 171 -6.58 11.83 -4.58
CA LYS A 171 -6.47 13.26 -4.85
C LYS A 171 -7.60 14.06 -4.19
N ILE A 172 -8.84 13.54 -4.19
CA ILE A 172 -9.97 14.14 -3.47
C ILE A 172 -9.66 14.17 -1.96
N TYR A 173 -9.27 13.03 -1.40
CA TYR A 173 -8.89 12.94 0.02
C TYR A 173 -7.76 13.90 0.37
N ALA A 174 -6.71 14.00 -0.44
CA ALA A 174 -5.63 14.96 -0.26
C ALA A 174 -6.12 16.42 -0.20
N GLY A 175 -7.08 16.78 -1.06
CA GLY A 175 -7.71 18.11 -1.06
C GLY A 175 -8.49 18.40 0.24
N GLU A 176 -9.17 17.38 0.78
CA GLU A 176 -9.93 17.49 2.03
C GLU A 176 -9.02 17.64 3.27
N LEU A 177 -7.74 17.23 3.16
CA LEU A 177 -6.75 17.28 4.24
C LEU A 177 -6.08 18.65 4.43
N GLY A 178 -6.37 19.64 3.59
CA GLY A 178 -5.61 20.89 3.48
C GLY A 178 -5.33 21.65 4.80
N GLN A 179 -6.24 21.57 5.78
CA GLN A 179 -6.11 22.21 7.11
C GLN A 179 -5.53 21.27 8.17
N THR A 180 -5.05 20.10 7.78
CA THR A 180 -4.52 19.09 8.72
C THR A 180 -3.01 18.88 8.52
N ARG A 181 -2.40 18.11 9.42
CA ARG A 181 -1.01 17.65 9.30
C ARG A 181 -0.88 16.36 8.46
N VAL A 182 -1.99 15.80 7.99
CA VAL A 182 -2.01 14.59 7.16
C VAL A 182 -1.73 14.97 5.70
N ARG A 183 -0.98 14.13 5.00
CA ARG A 183 -0.75 14.22 3.55
C ARG A 183 -1.07 12.87 2.91
N ALA A 184 -1.68 12.90 1.73
CA ALA A 184 -2.05 11.70 0.98
C ALA A 184 -1.46 11.77 -0.44
N ASN A 185 -0.74 10.71 -0.84
CA ASN A 185 -0.06 10.64 -2.13
C ASN A 185 -0.16 9.24 -2.74
N LEU A 186 0.25 9.13 -3.99
CA LEU A 186 0.33 7.87 -4.72
C LEU A 186 1.77 7.59 -5.14
N VAL A 187 2.14 6.31 -5.21
CA VAL A 187 3.40 5.86 -5.81
C VAL A 187 3.09 4.99 -7.01
N ASP A 188 3.67 5.34 -8.15
CA ASP A 188 3.73 4.46 -9.33
C ASP A 188 5.11 3.77 -9.33
N PRO A 189 5.19 2.49 -8.96
CA PRO A 189 6.47 1.79 -8.85
C PRO A 189 7.04 1.38 -10.21
N GLY A 190 6.34 1.68 -11.32
CA GLY A 190 6.73 1.21 -12.63
C GLY A 190 6.59 -0.30 -12.81
N ILE A 191 7.48 -0.88 -13.63
CA ILE A 191 7.49 -2.31 -13.95
C ILE A 191 8.40 -3.04 -12.98
N VAL A 192 7.82 -3.89 -12.10
CA VAL A 192 8.53 -4.57 -11.01
C VAL A 192 8.28 -6.08 -11.07
N ALA A 193 9.33 -6.87 -10.87
CA ALA A 193 9.29 -8.33 -10.79
C ALA A 193 8.44 -8.80 -9.60
N THR A 194 7.16 -9.04 -9.84
CA THR A 194 6.18 -9.44 -8.83
C THR A 194 5.27 -10.54 -9.37
N LYS A 195 4.62 -11.29 -8.49
CA LYS A 195 3.62 -12.28 -8.89
C LYS A 195 2.47 -11.67 -9.70
N LEU A 196 2.08 -10.41 -9.42
CA LEU A 196 1.07 -9.70 -10.19
C LEU A 196 1.57 -9.45 -11.63
N ARG A 197 2.85 -9.04 -11.80
CA ARG A 197 3.46 -8.82 -13.11
C ARG A 197 3.52 -10.13 -13.91
N THR A 198 4.01 -11.21 -13.30
CA THR A 198 4.06 -12.55 -13.94
C THR A 198 2.67 -13.03 -14.35
N GLN A 199 1.62 -12.72 -13.59
CA GLN A 199 0.24 -13.07 -13.95
C GLN A 199 -0.22 -12.33 -15.23
N GLY A 200 0.16 -11.07 -15.39
CA GLY A 200 -0.18 -10.27 -16.59
C GLY A 200 0.71 -10.59 -17.78
N PHE A 201 1.96 -10.94 -17.55
CA PHE A 201 2.99 -11.17 -18.58
C PHE A 201 3.79 -12.44 -18.27
N PRO A 202 3.19 -13.64 -18.44
CA PRO A 202 3.83 -14.91 -18.04
C PRO A 202 5.08 -15.28 -18.87
N GLY A 203 5.26 -14.67 -20.04
CA GLY A 203 6.45 -14.88 -20.90
C GLY A 203 7.56 -13.85 -20.73
N GLU A 204 7.40 -12.88 -19.83
CA GLU A 204 8.38 -11.82 -19.63
C GLU A 204 9.55 -12.31 -18.77
N ASP A 205 10.77 -11.94 -19.15
CA ASP A 205 11.97 -12.26 -18.38
C ASP A 205 12.04 -11.41 -17.10
N GLN A 206 11.64 -11.99 -16.00
CA GLN A 206 11.60 -11.32 -14.70
C GLN A 206 12.97 -10.87 -14.19
N ALA A 207 14.06 -11.47 -14.68
CA ALA A 207 15.42 -11.10 -14.26
C ALA A 207 15.87 -9.74 -14.82
N ARG A 208 15.17 -9.22 -15.83
CA ARG A 208 15.44 -7.90 -16.43
C ARG A 208 14.64 -6.77 -15.78
N LEU A 209 13.74 -7.10 -14.88
CA LEU A 209 12.87 -6.13 -14.23
C LEU A 209 13.48 -5.65 -12.92
N ALA A 210 13.12 -4.43 -12.50
CA ALA A 210 13.42 -3.94 -11.17
C ALA A 210 12.88 -4.92 -10.11
N VAL A 211 13.65 -5.18 -9.08
CA VAL A 211 13.16 -6.00 -7.96
C VAL A 211 12.38 -5.14 -6.95
N PRO A 212 11.48 -5.72 -6.15
CA PRO A 212 10.67 -4.96 -5.19
C PRO A 212 11.45 -4.05 -4.24
N GLY A 213 12.71 -4.39 -3.93
CA GLY A 213 13.59 -3.57 -3.10
C GLY A 213 13.96 -2.23 -3.73
N ASP A 214 14.13 -2.20 -5.05
CA ASP A 214 14.60 -1.03 -5.81
C ASP A 214 13.58 0.12 -5.82
N VAL A 215 12.31 -0.20 -5.61
CA VAL A 215 11.20 0.75 -5.72
C VAL A 215 10.67 1.26 -4.37
N THR A 216 11.40 1.03 -3.28
CA THR A 216 10.96 1.39 -1.93
C THR A 216 11.24 2.83 -1.53
N GLU A 217 12.18 3.51 -2.18
CA GLU A 217 12.62 4.86 -1.79
C GLU A 217 11.50 5.91 -1.82
N PRO A 218 10.63 6.00 -2.84
CA PRO A 218 9.51 6.94 -2.84
C PRO A 218 8.54 6.72 -1.67
N PHE A 219 8.33 5.46 -1.25
CA PHE A 219 7.50 5.18 -0.08
C PHE A 219 8.13 5.72 1.21
N VAL A 220 9.45 5.60 1.38
CA VAL A 220 10.16 6.14 2.55
C VAL A 220 10.13 7.67 2.53
N ALA A 221 10.39 8.29 1.37
CA ALA A 221 10.35 9.75 1.23
C ALA A 221 8.96 10.32 1.58
N LEU A 222 7.89 9.72 1.03
CA LEU A 222 6.52 10.14 1.32
C LEU A 222 6.08 9.80 2.74
N ALA A 223 6.67 8.79 3.38
CA ALA A 223 6.40 8.42 4.76
C ALA A 223 7.15 9.29 5.78
N ALA A 224 8.14 10.05 5.39
CA ALA A 224 8.93 10.90 6.27
C ALA A 224 8.10 12.05 6.87
N ALA A 225 8.45 12.47 8.09
CA ALA A 225 7.68 13.49 8.80
C ALA A 225 7.76 14.87 8.15
N ASP A 226 8.85 15.17 7.44
CA ASP A 226 9.12 16.42 6.73
C ASP A 226 8.58 16.45 5.29
N CYS A 227 8.01 15.35 4.79
CA CYS A 227 7.36 15.29 3.48
C CYS A 227 6.24 16.34 3.38
N ARG A 228 6.24 17.11 2.29
CA ARG A 228 5.26 18.18 2.02
C ARG A 228 4.34 17.89 0.86
N GLU A 229 4.66 16.91 0.05
CA GLU A 229 3.87 16.46 -1.09
C GLU A 229 2.47 16.05 -0.64
N ASN A 230 1.45 16.48 -1.40
CA ASN A 230 0.05 16.18 -1.12
C ASN A 230 -0.77 16.13 -2.42
N GLY A 231 -1.40 15.00 -2.71
CA GLY A 231 -2.18 14.76 -3.92
C GLY A 231 -1.34 14.36 -5.14
N GLU A 232 -0.03 14.10 -4.94
CA GLU A 232 0.90 13.79 -6.01
C GLU A 232 0.94 12.31 -6.37
N VAL A 233 1.30 12.04 -7.63
CA VAL A 233 1.69 10.71 -8.11
C VAL A 233 3.20 10.71 -8.32
N VAL A 234 3.92 10.05 -7.43
CA VAL A 234 5.39 9.95 -7.48
C VAL A 234 5.78 8.69 -8.21
N GLY A 235 6.51 8.82 -9.32
CA GLY A 235 7.09 7.71 -10.06
C GLY A 235 8.44 7.28 -9.47
N VAL A 236 8.82 6.04 -9.71
CA VAL A 236 10.21 5.57 -9.54
C VAL A 236 10.97 5.96 -10.79
N CYS A 237 12.03 6.77 -10.64
CA CYS A 237 12.93 7.16 -11.72
C CYS A 237 13.93 6.06 -12.06
#